data_8c38edf17a55bf927f6bbbd2abbeb177
#
_entry.id   8c38edf17a55bf927f6bbbd2abbeb177
#
_cell.length_a   1.000
_cell.length_b   1.000
_cell.length_c   1.000
_cell.angle_alpha   90.00
_cell.angle_beta   90.00
_cell.angle_gamma   90.00
#
_symmetry.space_group_name_H-M   'P 1'
#
loop_
_entity.id
_entity.type
_entity.pdbx_description
1 polymer ?
#
loop_
_entity_poly.entity_id
_entity_poly.type
_entity_poly.pdbx_seq_one_letter_code
_entity_poly.pdbx_strand_id
1 'polypeptide(L)'
;MRLNKSTSHAVRILIDCATAEGSLIKVGDIAGRLDITQQNAFKIVHLLSKAGFLASVRGRHGGVRLARPASQIRIGDVVRSIESLGHDEQEDDGRGSLHRIVDDALDAFISVLDQHTLEDMAAGAARRAGGRDSGGRTGKGGQKAAGNRARRGSQQSAPLRPV
;
A
#
# COMPACT_ATOMS: atom_id res chain seq x y z
N MET A 1 13.90 -16.22 -6.03
CA MET A 1 12.67 -16.56 -5.29
C MET A 1 11.76 -15.33 -5.26
N ARG A 2 10.50 -15.46 -5.60
CA ARG A 2 9.55 -14.33 -5.52
C ARG A 2 8.53 -14.66 -4.46
N LEU A 3 8.28 -13.73 -3.54
CA LEU A 3 7.17 -13.83 -2.60
C LEU A 3 5.86 -13.98 -3.38
N ASN A 4 4.96 -14.77 -2.86
CA ASN A 4 3.60 -14.90 -3.38
C ASN A 4 2.95 -13.50 -3.48
N LYS A 5 2.11 -13.29 -4.48
CA LYS A 5 1.38 -12.02 -4.65
C LYS A 5 0.57 -11.67 -3.40
N SER A 6 -0.06 -12.67 -2.77
CA SER A 6 -0.83 -12.48 -1.54
C SER A 6 0.05 -11.97 -0.40
N THR A 7 1.25 -12.55 -0.21
CA THR A 7 2.22 -12.13 0.80
C THR A 7 2.74 -10.72 0.54
N SER A 8 3.04 -10.39 -0.72
CA SER A 8 3.43 -9.03 -1.10
C SER A 8 2.33 -8.01 -0.83
N HIS A 9 1.07 -8.34 -1.10
CA HIS A 9 -0.07 -7.48 -0.79
C HIS A 9 -0.30 -7.38 0.72
N ALA A 10 -0.15 -8.48 1.47
CA ALA A 10 -0.28 -8.48 2.92
C ALA A 10 0.71 -7.50 3.59
N VAL A 11 1.98 -7.55 3.20
CA VAL A 11 3.00 -6.62 3.70
C VAL A 11 2.64 -5.16 3.35
N ARG A 12 2.18 -4.90 2.12
CA ARG A 12 1.75 -3.55 1.72
C ARG A 12 0.57 -3.04 2.52
N ILE A 13 -0.44 -3.87 2.78
CA ILE A 13 -1.60 -3.53 3.63
C ILE A 13 -1.13 -3.15 5.03
N LEU A 14 -0.21 -3.91 5.61
CA LEU A 14 0.33 -3.61 6.94
C LEU A 14 1.13 -2.30 6.95
N ILE A 15 1.91 -2.00 5.91
CA ILE A 15 2.63 -0.72 5.76
C ILE A 15 1.63 0.45 5.69
N ASP A 16 0.56 0.32 4.91
CA ASP A 16 -0.50 1.33 4.84
C ASP A 16 -1.12 1.59 6.21
N CYS A 17 -1.41 0.51 6.98
CA CYS A 17 -1.95 0.62 8.33
C CYS A 17 -0.94 1.22 9.33
N ALA A 18 0.35 0.93 9.18
CA ALA A 18 1.41 1.52 10.01
C ALA A 18 1.51 3.03 9.77
N THR A 19 1.46 3.44 8.50
CA THR A 19 1.54 4.86 8.10
C THR A 19 0.30 5.66 8.54
N ALA A 20 -0.83 5.00 8.75
CA ALA A 20 -2.06 5.63 9.22
C ALA A 20 -2.11 5.91 10.73
N GLU A 21 -1.05 5.57 11.47
CA GLU A 21 -0.84 5.91 12.89
C GLU A 21 -2.07 5.59 13.79
N GLY A 22 -2.64 4.39 13.59
CA GLY A 22 -3.79 3.92 14.37
C GLY A 22 -5.16 4.32 13.83
N SER A 23 -5.22 5.16 12.80
CA SER A 23 -6.47 5.49 12.10
C SER A 23 -7.01 4.28 11.36
N LEU A 24 -8.35 4.18 11.26
CA LEU A 24 -8.99 3.10 10.51
C LEU A 24 -8.92 3.37 9.01
N ILE A 25 -8.46 2.39 8.25
CA ILE A 25 -8.46 2.42 6.78
C ILE A 25 -9.56 1.52 6.26
N LYS A 26 -10.37 2.01 5.33
CA LYS A 26 -11.39 1.19 4.68
C LYS A 26 -10.75 0.18 3.71
N VAL A 27 -11.26 -1.04 3.70
CA VAL A 27 -10.75 -2.10 2.81
C VAL A 27 -10.89 -1.72 1.33
N GLY A 28 -11.93 -0.94 0.97
CA GLY A 28 -12.09 -0.42 -0.38
C GLY A 28 -10.97 0.53 -0.81
N ASP A 29 -10.49 1.39 0.10
CA ASP A 29 -9.38 2.32 -0.17
C ASP A 29 -8.06 1.54 -0.33
N ILE A 30 -7.86 0.49 0.47
CA ILE A 30 -6.73 -0.43 0.34
C ILE A 30 -6.75 -1.11 -1.04
N ALA A 31 -7.90 -1.64 -1.45
CA ALA A 31 -8.06 -2.31 -2.73
C ALA A 31 -7.69 -1.38 -3.91
N GLY A 32 -8.16 -0.12 -3.87
CA GLY A 32 -7.82 0.88 -4.87
C GLY A 32 -6.34 1.23 -4.93
N ARG A 33 -5.67 1.38 -3.77
CA ARG A 33 -4.22 1.69 -3.71
C ARG A 33 -3.34 0.54 -4.22
N LEU A 34 -3.77 -0.69 -4.00
CA LEU A 34 -3.01 -1.90 -4.39
C LEU A 34 -3.36 -2.38 -5.78
N ASP A 35 -4.36 -1.78 -6.44
CA ASP A 35 -4.89 -2.20 -7.73
C ASP A 35 -5.33 -3.68 -7.72
N ILE A 36 -6.10 -4.04 -6.70
CA ILE A 36 -6.69 -5.38 -6.53
C ILE A 36 -8.19 -5.30 -6.32
N THR A 37 -8.89 -6.41 -6.57
CA THR A 37 -10.32 -6.48 -6.29
C THR A 37 -10.61 -6.36 -4.79
N GLN A 38 -11.73 -5.75 -4.41
CA GLN A 38 -12.15 -5.68 -3.01
C GLN A 38 -12.24 -7.07 -2.37
N GLN A 39 -12.72 -8.06 -3.11
CA GLN A 39 -12.82 -9.44 -2.62
C GLN A 39 -11.44 -10.00 -2.24
N ASN A 40 -10.42 -9.74 -3.06
CA ASN A 40 -9.05 -10.16 -2.76
C ASN A 40 -8.49 -9.40 -1.55
N ALA A 41 -8.73 -8.08 -1.47
CA ALA A 41 -8.35 -7.30 -0.29
C ALA A 41 -9.01 -7.82 0.99
N PHE A 42 -10.32 -8.14 0.96
CA PHE A 42 -11.02 -8.73 2.11
C PHE A 42 -10.42 -10.08 2.52
N LYS A 43 -10.09 -10.95 1.56
CA LYS A 43 -9.44 -12.24 1.84
C LYS A 43 -8.11 -12.04 2.58
N ILE A 44 -7.26 -11.15 2.10
CA ILE A 44 -5.94 -10.89 2.71
C ILE A 44 -6.11 -10.24 4.09
N VAL A 45 -7.00 -9.26 4.23
CA VAL A 45 -7.32 -8.63 5.52
C VAL A 45 -7.84 -9.65 6.52
N HIS A 46 -8.68 -10.60 6.09
CA HIS A 46 -9.17 -11.68 6.94
C HIS A 46 -8.02 -12.56 7.44
N LEU A 47 -7.10 -12.97 6.57
CA LEU A 47 -5.92 -13.74 6.94
C LEU A 47 -5.05 -12.99 7.95
N LEU A 48 -4.76 -11.70 7.69
CA LEU A 48 -3.98 -10.86 8.60
C LEU A 48 -4.66 -10.64 9.96
N SER A 49 -6.00 -10.54 9.98
CA SER A 49 -6.77 -10.42 11.22
C SER A 49 -6.76 -11.74 11.99
N LYS A 50 -6.90 -12.89 11.32
CA LYS A 50 -6.80 -14.22 11.92
C LYS A 50 -5.42 -14.46 12.53
N ALA A 51 -4.37 -13.97 11.88
CA ALA A 51 -2.98 -14.05 12.37
C ALA A 51 -2.66 -13.01 13.47
N GLY A 52 -3.60 -12.12 13.83
CA GLY A 52 -3.42 -11.15 14.90
C GLY A 52 -2.56 -9.92 14.53
N PHE A 53 -2.37 -9.65 13.24
CA PHE A 53 -1.67 -8.46 12.77
C PHE A 53 -2.60 -7.25 12.60
N LEU A 54 -3.87 -7.50 12.25
CA LEU A 54 -4.88 -6.46 12.06
C LEU A 54 -6.04 -6.62 13.03
N ALA A 55 -6.58 -5.50 13.47
CA ALA A 55 -7.86 -5.38 14.15
C ALA A 55 -8.89 -4.78 13.19
N SER A 56 -10.03 -5.44 13.04
CA SER A 56 -11.13 -5.00 12.17
C SER A 56 -12.25 -4.40 13.01
N VAL A 57 -12.75 -3.22 12.61
CA VAL A 57 -13.91 -2.56 13.19
C VAL A 57 -15.04 -2.57 12.17
N ARG A 58 -16.21 -3.11 12.56
CA ARG A 58 -17.39 -3.19 11.69
C ARG A 58 -18.20 -1.88 11.72
N GLY A 59 -18.99 -1.65 10.68
CA GLY A 59 -19.96 -0.56 10.60
C GLY A 59 -19.62 0.50 9.56
N ARG A 60 -20.47 1.54 9.47
CA ARG A 60 -20.37 2.63 8.48
C ARG A 60 -19.02 3.37 8.54
N HIS A 61 -18.48 3.54 9.75
CA HIS A 61 -17.18 4.16 10.02
C HIS A 61 -16.11 3.12 10.36
N GLY A 62 -16.33 1.86 9.97
CA GLY A 62 -15.41 0.77 10.20
C GLY A 62 -14.24 0.78 9.24
N GLY A 63 -13.32 -0.14 9.50
CA GLY A 63 -12.09 -0.32 8.72
C GLY A 63 -11.14 -1.24 9.45
N VAL A 64 -9.88 -1.18 9.07
CA VAL A 64 -8.80 -1.97 9.67
C VAL A 64 -7.69 -1.07 10.17
N ARG A 65 -7.03 -1.51 11.22
CA ARG A 65 -5.81 -0.90 11.78
C ARG A 65 -4.88 -1.98 12.30
N LEU A 66 -3.65 -1.65 12.62
CA LEU A 66 -2.75 -2.58 13.30
C LEU A 66 -3.34 -3.02 14.64
N ALA A 67 -3.22 -4.31 14.95
CA ALA A 67 -3.62 -4.88 16.25
C ALA A 67 -2.56 -4.67 17.33
N ARG A 68 -1.31 -4.44 16.93
CA ARG A 68 -0.14 -4.21 17.81
C ARG A 68 0.82 -3.20 17.15
N PRO A 69 1.74 -2.58 17.91
CA PRO A 69 2.69 -1.61 17.38
C PRO A 69 3.52 -2.17 16.21
N ALA A 70 3.79 -1.34 15.19
CA ALA A 70 4.56 -1.74 14.01
C ALA A 70 5.97 -2.25 14.36
N SER A 71 6.58 -1.72 15.42
CA SER A 71 7.88 -2.15 15.98
C SER A 71 7.87 -3.59 16.53
N GLN A 72 6.69 -4.12 16.86
CA GLN A 72 6.51 -5.49 17.37
C GLN A 72 6.09 -6.49 16.30
N ILE A 73 5.95 -6.06 15.05
CA ILE A 73 5.58 -6.92 13.91
C ILE A 73 6.84 -7.16 13.10
N ARG A 74 7.36 -8.38 13.11
CA ARG A 74 8.48 -8.79 12.27
C ARG A 74 7.98 -9.23 10.90
N ILE A 75 8.72 -8.90 9.86
CA ILE A 75 8.32 -9.23 8.48
C ILE A 75 8.33 -10.74 8.25
N GLY A 76 9.26 -11.48 8.87
CA GLY A 76 9.29 -12.93 8.80
C GLY A 76 8.04 -13.58 9.39
N ASP A 77 7.51 -13.06 10.52
CA ASP A 77 6.26 -13.57 11.10
C ASP A 77 5.06 -13.40 10.16
N VAL A 78 5.01 -12.26 9.46
CA VAL A 78 3.96 -12.00 8.45
C VAL A 78 4.06 -13.00 7.32
N VAL A 79 5.27 -13.23 6.79
CA VAL A 79 5.50 -14.16 5.68
C VAL A 79 5.13 -15.59 6.10
N ARG A 80 5.61 -16.07 7.26
CA ARG A 80 5.23 -17.40 7.78
C ARG A 80 3.72 -17.56 7.88
N SER A 81 3.06 -16.59 8.50
CA SER A 81 1.60 -16.70 8.74
C SER A 81 0.79 -16.74 7.45
N ILE A 82 1.19 -15.99 6.42
CA ILE A 82 0.45 -15.97 5.15
C ILE A 82 0.77 -17.21 4.30
N GLU A 83 2.01 -17.65 4.27
CA GLU A 83 2.42 -18.85 3.53
C GLU A 83 1.80 -20.12 4.18
N SER A 84 1.81 -20.24 5.52
CA SER A 84 1.20 -21.36 6.23
C SER A 84 -0.32 -21.43 6.07
N LEU A 85 -1.02 -20.29 6.03
CA LEU A 85 -2.46 -20.21 5.84
C LEU A 85 -2.87 -20.33 4.36
N GLY A 86 -1.92 -20.22 3.44
CA GLY A 86 -2.14 -20.37 1.99
C GLY A 86 -1.91 -21.77 1.46
N HIS A 87 -1.30 -22.64 2.24
CA HIS A 87 -1.15 -24.06 1.95
C HIS A 87 -2.26 -24.80 2.71
N ASP A 88 -3.39 -25.05 2.04
CA ASP A 88 -4.27 -26.13 2.43
C ASP A 88 -3.41 -27.41 2.42
N GLU A 89 -3.43 -28.14 3.54
CA GLU A 89 -2.76 -29.40 3.84
C GLU A 89 -2.42 -30.22 2.58
N GLN A 90 -1.26 -29.97 1.98
CA GLN A 90 -0.71 -30.90 1.02
C GLN A 90 0.06 -31.93 1.83
N GLU A 91 -0.49 -33.13 1.82
CA GLU A 91 0.04 -34.33 2.42
C GLU A 91 1.54 -34.46 2.15
N ASP A 92 2.26 -34.80 3.20
CA ASP A 92 3.68 -35.18 3.22
C ASP A 92 3.87 -36.41 2.31
N ASP A 93 4.06 -36.15 1.01
CA ASP A 93 4.24 -37.17 -0.03
C ASP A 93 5.73 -37.49 -0.20
N GLY A 94 6.35 -38.10 0.83
CA GLY A 94 7.57 -38.93 0.71
C GLY A 94 8.83 -38.31 0.06
N ARG A 95 8.90 -37.00 -0.13
CA ARG A 95 9.99 -36.28 -0.80
C ARG A 95 11.14 -35.89 0.15
N GLY A 96 11.58 -36.83 0.96
CA GLY A 96 12.36 -36.63 2.17
C GLY A 96 13.66 -35.82 2.11
N SER A 97 14.33 -35.66 0.99
CA SER A 97 15.62 -34.94 0.94
C SER A 97 15.50 -33.55 0.33
N LEU A 98 14.80 -33.41 -0.79
CA LEU A 98 14.62 -32.10 -1.44
C LEU A 98 13.75 -31.17 -0.60
N HIS A 99 12.72 -31.72 0.09
CA HIS A 99 11.82 -30.95 0.94
C HIS A 99 12.60 -30.32 2.10
N ARG A 100 13.47 -31.05 2.77
CA ARG A 100 14.34 -30.52 3.84
C ARG A 100 15.24 -29.39 3.35
N ILE A 101 15.84 -29.51 2.17
CA ILE A 101 16.70 -28.46 1.60
C ILE A 101 15.89 -27.20 1.31
N VAL A 102 14.65 -27.35 0.82
CA VAL A 102 13.75 -26.23 0.55
C VAL A 102 13.28 -25.58 1.86
N ASP A 103 12.97 -26.36 2.87
CA ASP A 103 12.59 -25.86 4.19
C ASP A 103 13.74 -25.11 4.87
N ASP A 104 14.95 -25.68 4.86
CA ASP A 104 16.14 -25.02 5.39
C ASP A 104 16.43 -23.69 4.66
N ALA A 105 16.25 -23.65 3.34
CA ALA A 105 16.41 -22.44 2.56
C ALA A 105 15.33 -21.40 2.86
N LEU A 106 14.08 -21.83 3.09
CA LEU A 106 12.97 -20.97 3.48
C LEU A 106 13.21 -20.39 4.86
N ASP A 107 13.65 -21.20 5.82
CA ASP A 107 13.97 -20.75 7.18
C ASP A 107 15.11 -19.75 7.19
N ALA A 108 16.16 -19.98 6.41
CA ALA A 108 17.25 -19.02 6.23
C ALA A 108 16.74 -17.69 5.63
N PHE A 109 15.89 -17.76 4.63
CA PHE A 109 15.26 -16.58 4.03
C PHE A 109 14.40 -15.81 5.03
N ILE A 110 13.58 -16.52 5.80
CA ILE A 110 12.72 -15.91 6.82
C ILE A 110 13.56 -15.31 7.95
N SER A 111 14.66 -15.94 8.36
CA SER A 111 15.57 -15.41 9.38
C SER A 111 16.15 -14.04 9.01
N VAL A 112 16.40 -13.80 7.72
CA VAL A 112 16.81 -12.47 7.23
C VAL A 112 15.66 -11.47 7.35
N LEU A 113 14.43 -11.88 7.03
CA LEU A 113 13.24 -11.01 7.15
C LEU A 113 12.90 -10.69 8.61
N ASP A 114 13.20 -11.58 9.54
CA ASP A 114 13.00 -11.37 10.97
C ASP A 114 13.89 -10.28 11.58
N GLN A 115 14.95 -9.88 10.87
CA GLN A 115 15.79 -8.74 11.27
C GLN A 115 15.10 -7.39 11.01
N HIS A 116 13.99 -7.38 10.27
CA HIS A 116 13.27 -6.18 9.89
C HIS A 116 11.88 -6.15 10.52
N THR A 117 11.53 -5.01 11.08
CA THR A 117 10.18 -4.75 11.60
C THR A 117 9.32 -4.05 10.54
N LEU A 118 8.01 -4.06 10.77
CA LEU A 118 7.07 -3.30 9.95
C LEU A 118 7.34 -1.79 10.03
N GLU A 119 7.82 -1.30 11.18
CA GLU A 119 8.21 0.10 11.37
C GLU A 119 9.36 0.50 10.44
N ASP A 120 10.40 -0.34 10.31
CA ASP A 120 11.52 -0.11 9.39
C ASP A 120 11.05 0.01 7.95
N MET A 121 10.11 -0.86 7.55
CA MET A 121 9.51 -0.85 6.22
C MET A 121 8.66 0.39 5.96
N ALA A 122 7.85 0.80 6.93
CA ALA A 122 7.02 1.99 6.84
C ALA A 122 7.86 3.27 6.76
N ALA A 123 8.93 3.38 7.56
CA ALA A 123 9.88 4.50 7.50
C ALA A 123 10.60 4.57 6.14
N GLY A 124 10.94 3.42 5.56
CA GLY A 124 11.53 3.33 4.22
C GLY A 124 10.56 3.76 3.11
N ALA A 125 9.28 3.43 3.25
CA ALA A 125 8.24 3.83 2.31
C ALA A 125 7.97 5.33 2.35
N ALA A 126 7.89 5.94 3.53
CA ALA A 126 7.71 7.38 3.72
C ALA A 126 8.85 8.20 3.10
N ARG A 127 10.10 7.77 3.27
CA ARG A 127 11.27 8.42 2.65
C ARG A 127 11.23 8.39 1.12
N ARG A 128 10.74 7.30 0.51
CA ARG A 128 10.60 7.18 -0.96
C ARG A 128 9.47 8.04 -1.50
N ALA A 129 8.40 8.24 -0.76
CA ALA A 129 7.28 9.11 -1.13
C ALA A 129 7.69 10.60 -1.08
N GLY A 130 8.44 11.03 -0.05
CA GLY A 130 8.92 12.40 0.10
C GLY A 130 10.02 12.82 -0.90
N GLY A 131 10.78 11.85 -1.45
CA GLY A 131 11.86 12.11 -2.40
C GLY A 131 11.42 12.39 -3.84
N ARG A 132 10.15 12.22 -4.17
CA ARG A 132 9.63 12.47 -5.54
C ARG A 132 9.16 13.90 -5.80
N ASP A 133 9.05 14.73 -4.76
CA ASP A 133 8.50 16.10 -4.88
C ASP A 133 9.57 17.21 -4.96
N SER A 134 10.86 16.86 -4.93
CA SER A 134 11.95 17.85 -4.96
C SER A 134 12.67 17.99 -6.30
N GLY A 135 12.12 17.44 -7.39
CA GLY A 135 12.75 17.44 -8.71
C GLY A 135 11.96 18.16 -9.81
N GLY A 136 11.54 19.42 -9.62
CA GLY A 136 10.80 20.06 -10.69
C GLY A 136 10.51 21.56 -10.53
N ARG A 137 11.49 22.36 -10.13
CA ARG A 137 11.44 23.82 -10.34
C ARG A 137 12.84 24.40 -10.47
N THR A 138 13.43 24.22 -11.63
CA THR A 138 14.47 25.14 -12.10
C THR A 138 13.89 25.97 -13.23
N GLY A 139 13.82 27.25 -12.96
CA GLY A 139 13.28 28.28 -13.82
C GLY A 139 14.04 28.40 -15.13
N LYS A 140 13.33 28.92 -16.11
CA LYS A 140 13.92 29.69 -17.17
C LYS A 140 13.11 30.96 -17.32
N GLY A 141 13.62 32.04 -16.73
CA GLY A 141 13.26 33.40 -17.07
C GLY A 141 13.63 33.66 -18.50
N GLY A 142 12.75 34.33 -19.21
CA GLY A 142 12.94 34.79 -20.58
C GLY A 142 12.07 36.03 -20.79
N GLN A 143 12.64 37.12 -20.44
CA GLN A 143 12.20 38.49 -20.69
C GLN A 143 12.23 38.81 -22.19
N LYS A 144 11.14 39.45 -22.72
CA LYS A 144 11.14 40.47 -23.80
C LYS A 144 9.69 40.81 -24.07
N ALA A 145 9.23 41.99 -23.68
CA ALA A 145 9.35 43.29 -24.27
C ALA A 145 8.37 43.55 -25.44
N ALA A 146 7.40 44.44 -25.15
CA ALA A 146 6.94 45.59 -25.90
C ALA A 146 6.23 45.41 -27.26
N GLY A 147 5.10 46.09 -27.38
CA GLY A 147 4.53 46.53 -28.64
C GLY A 147 2.99 46.54 -28.68
N ASN A 148 2.31 47.45 -28.08
CA ASN A 148 1.68 48.70 -28.56
C ASN A 148 0.61 48.57 -29.66
N ARG A 149 -0.48 49.33 -29.42
CA ARG A 149 -1.53 49.87 -30.29
C ARG A 149 -2.81 49.06 -30.42
N ALA A 150 -3.85 49.49 -29.72
CA ALA A 150 -4.82 50.55 -30.03
C ALA A 150 -5.73 50.30 -31.25
N ARG A 151 -6.97 50.31 -31.01
CA ARG A 151 -8.12 51.00 -31.63
C ARG A 151 -9.36 50.11 -31.59
N ARG A 152 -10.34 50.60 -30.81
CA ARG A 152 -11.57 51.30 -31.23
C ARG A 152 -12.62 50.41 -31.90
N GLY A 153 -13.80 50.53 -31.32
CA GLY A 153 -15.09 50.62 -31.99
C GLY A 153 -16.13 49.73 -31.33
N SER A 154 -16.85 50.27 -30.41
CA SER A 154 -18.22 50.86 -30.54
C SER A 154 -19.31 49.88 -30.98
N GLN A 155 -20.27 49.86 -30.12
CA GLN A 155 -21.73 50.06 -30.23
C GLN A 155 -22.58 48.80 -30.25
N GLN A 156 -23.37 48.69 -29.16
CA GLN A 156 -24.84 48.86 -29.13
C GLN A 156 -25.61 47.69 -29.74
N SER A 157 -26.52 47.03 -29.15
CA SER A 157 -27.74 47.42 -28.43
C SER A 157 -28.39 46.18 -27.85
N ALA A 158 -28.94 46.28 -26.68
CA ALA A 158 -30.08 45.47 -26.21
C ALA A 158 -31.37 46.12 -26.77
N PRO A 159 -32.63 45.69 -26.47
CA PRO A 159 -33.14 44.52 -25.82
C PRO A 159 -34.36 43.87 -26.54
N LEU A 160 -35.03 42.85 -26.04
CA LEU A 160 -36.47 42.79 -25.71
C LEU A 160 -36.98 41.35 -25.51
N ARG A 161 -37.58 41.19 -24.39
CA ARG A 161 -38.59 40.18 -24.02
C ARG A 161 -39.89 40.43 -24.80
N PRO A 162 -41.02 39.73 -24.62
CA PRO A 162 -41.32 38.38 -24.02
C PRO A 162 -42.30 37.57 -24.92
N VAL A 163 -42.62 36.36 -24.59
CA VAL A 163 -43.93 35.78 -24.21
C VAL A 163 -43.65 34.35 -23.78
#